data_ddfdd3c13545c066c7f81edf43293e34
#
_entry.id   ddfdd3c13545c066c7f81edf43293e34
#
_cell.length_a   1.000
_cell.length_b   1.000
_cell.length_c   1.000
_cell.angle_alpha   90.00
_cell.angle_beta   90.00
_cell.angle_gamma   90.00
#
_symmetry.space_group_name_H-M   'P 1'
#
loop_
_entity.id
_entity.type
_entity.pdbx_description
1 polymer ?
#
loop_
_entity_poly.entity_id
_entity_poly.type
_entity_poly.pdbx_seq_one_letter_code
_entity_poly.pdbx_strand_id
1 'polypeptide(L)'
;MSPSHSRSDADAVRDALSTLGLQDAADAESLKAAFRAAVKAARPDQPGGDADRFRRVIAAYRLVQAYRPGDAAPRTPDRPAAPPVLSLSPLQAVAGAKIDLRLGARTIRVAAPPGLRTGETLRLRGGAADGADLLLAVLIRPQDGLSVLGDDLFMSWPTPQRLLQEGGRVEIDTHAGTRSAWITPDRAAPVRIRLKNLGLPARGSRPPGHLFVTLTPSSETRSPAEDLLAQFTRAWTPERLAA
;
A
#
# COMPACT_ATOMS: atom_id res chain seq x y z
N MET A 1 17.82 34.46 19.80
CA MET A 1 19.25 34.47 19.36
C MET A 1 19.41 33.49 18.23
N SER A 2 19.52 33.94 16.98
CA SER A 2 20.27 33.33 15.89
C SER A 2 19.95 33.99 14.54
N PRO A 3 20.66 35.06 14.15
CA PRO A 3 20.64 35.54 12.76
C PRO A 3 21.99 35.36 12.03
N SER A 4 22.91 34.51 12.56
CA SER A 4 24.26 34.44 12.01
C SER A 4 24.46 33.45 10.86
N HIS A 5 23.57 32.44 10.70
CA HIS A 5 23.68 31.42 9.67
C HIS A 5 23.22 31.90 8.28
N SER A 6 22.27 32.83 8.20
CA SER A 6 21.69 33.22 6.90
C SER A 6 22.57 34.13 6.04
N ARG A 7 23.54 34.87 6.63
CA ARG A 7 24.47 35.69 5.86
C ARG A 7 25.57 34.85 5.18
N SER A 8 26.11 33.87 5.89
CA SER A 8 27.13 32.96 5.37
C SER A 8 26.59 32.12 4.19
N ASP A 9 25.35 31.69 4.28
CA ASP A 9 24.71 30.89 3.24
C ASP A 9 24.42 31.73 1.98
N ALA A 10 24.01 32.99 2.14
CA ALA A 10 23.78 33.91 1.02
C ALA A 10 25.06 34.25 0.25
N ASP A 11 26.18 34.40 0.97
CA ASP A 11 27.49 34.66 0.33
C ASP A 11 27.99 33.42 -0.39
N ALA A 12 27.82 32.22 0.18
CA ALA A 12 28.19 30.95 -0.46
C ALA A 12 27.36 30.71 -1.75
N VAL A 13 26.09 31.10 -1.74
CA VAL A 13 25.25 30.99 -2.94
C VAL A 13 25.64 31.99 -4.02
N ARG A 14 26.02 33.20 -3.63
CA ARG A 14 26.53 34.21 -4.59
C ARG A 14 27.82 33.73 -5.27
N ASP A 15 28.71 33.13 -4.52
CA ASP A 15 29.96 32.54 -5.07
C ASP A 15 29.66 31.35 -5.98
N ALA A 16 28.66 30.54 -5.64
CA ALA A 16 28.23 29.43 -6.47
C ALA A 16 27.60 29.92 -7.78
N LEU A 17 26.78 30.99 -7.75
CA LEU A 17 26.21 31.61 -8.95
C LEU A 17 27.31 32.18 -9.84
N SER A 18 28.30 32.86 -9.27
CA SER A 18 29.44 33.39 -10.01
C SER A 18 30.24 32.26 -10.69
N THR A 19 30.41 31.11 -10.03
CA THR A 19 31.09 29.92 -10.58
C THR A 19 30.33 29.36 -11.78
N LEU A 20 29.00 29.49 -11.79
CA LEU A 20 28.14 29.09 -12.92
C LEU A 20 28.03 30.18 -14.01
N GLY A 21 28.60 31.35 -13.79
CA GLY A 21 28.57 32.50 -14.74
C GLY A 21 27.26 33.30 -14.66
N LEU A 22 26.54 33.23 -13.51
CA LEU A 22 25.31 33.96 -13.25
C LEU A 22 25.58 35.08 -12.22
N GLN A 23 25.04 36.27 -12.46
CA GLN A 23 25.21 37.44 -11.57
C GLN A 23 24.09 37.53 -10.51
N ASP A 24 22.90 36.99 -10.80
CA ASP A 24 21.75 37.04 -9.91
C ASP A 24 21.00 35.69 -9.90
N ALA A 25 20.01 35.58 -8.98
CA ALA A 25 19.13 34.41 -8.87
C ALA A 25 18.36 34.22 -10.18
N ALA A 26 18.88 33.36 -11.03
CA ALA A 26 18.29 33.00 -12.31
C ALA A 26 17.11 32.02 -12.12
N ASP A 27 16.17 32.06 -13.05
CA ASP A 27 15.12 31.06 -13.17
C ASP A 27 15.68 29.64 -13.40
N ALA A 28 14.85 28.60 -13.22
CA ALA A 28 15.31 27.21 -13.30
C ALA A 28 15.87 26.82 -14.66
N GLU A 29 15.40 27.45 -15.74
CA GLU A 29 15.88 27.16 -17.09
C GLU A 29 17.24 27.80 -17.34
N SER A 30 17.44 29.07 -16.95
CA SER A 30 18.70 29.80 -17.04
C SER A 30 19.78 29.13 -16.21
N LEU A 31 19.46 28.66 -14.99
CA LEU A 31 20.35 27.88 -14.13
C LEU A 31 20.80 26.57 -14.80
N LYS A 32 19.90 25.82 -15.41
CA LYS A 32 20.23 24.60 -16.16
C LYS A 32 21.05 24.87 -17.42
N ALA A 33 20.79 25.98 -18.10
CA ALA A 33 21.53 26.37 -19.28
C ALA A 33 22.96 26.77 -18.91
N ALA A 34 23.14 27.60 -17.87
CA ALA A 34 24.43 28.00 -17.33
C ALA A 34 25.26 26.79 -16.81
N PHE A 35 24.60 25.87 -16.09
CA PHE A 35 25.27 24.63 -15.65
C PHE A 35 25.77 23.80 -16.83
N ARG A 36 24.96 23.60 -17.88
CA ARG A 36 25.38 22.86 -19.08
C ARG A 36 26.56 23.53 -19.78
N ALA A 37 26.55 24.84 -19.87
CA ALA A 37 27.67 25.61 -20.44
C ALA A 37 28.95 25.51 -19.61
N ALA A 38 28.85 25.68 -18.28
CA ALA A 38 29.96 25.59 -17.35
C ALA A 38 30.57 24.17 -17.30
N VAL A 39 29.72 23.12 -17.29
CA VAL A 39 30.17 21.71 -17.38
C VAL A 39 30.93 21.47 -18.70
N LYS A 40 30.37 21.93 -19.83
CA LYS A 40 31.04 21.77 -21.14
C LYS A 40 32.39 22.43 -21.19
N ALA A 41 32.55 23.62 -20.58
CA ALA A 41 33.79 24.35 -20.52
C ALA A 41 34.82 23.77 -19.52
N ALA A 42 34.38 23.04 -18.50
CA ALA A 42 35.21 22.47 -17.44
C ALA A 42 35.62 21.00 -17.70
N ARG A 43 35.14 20.37 -18.77
CA ARG A 43 35.42 18.95 -19.07
C ARG A 43 36.92 18.70 -19.24
N PRO A 44 37.50 17.72 -18.51
CA PRO A 44 38.94 17.44 -18.55
C PRO A 44 39.42 16.81 -19.87
N ASP A 45 38.50 16.35 -20.71
CA ASP A 45 38.75 15.78 -22.05
C ASP A 45 38.85 16.85 -23.16
N GLN A 46 38.71 18.15 -22.83
CA GLN A 46 38.83 19.24 -23.78
C GLN A 46 40.09 20.10 -23.48
N PRO A 47 40.68 20.73 -24.50
CA PRO A 47 41.83 21.65 -24.31
C PRO A 47 41.42 22.81 -23.37
N GLY A 48 42.07 22.93 -22.20
CA GLY A 48 41.73 23.90 -21.17
C GLY A 48 40.76 23.43 -20.09
N GLY A 49 40.32 22.15 -20.09
CA GLY A 49 39.52 21.53 -19.05
C GLY A 49 40.35 21.19 -17.81
N ASP A 50 39.76 21.39 -16.63
CA ASP A 50 40.36 21.11 -15.33
C ASP A 50 39.41 20.31 -14.45
N ALA A 51 39.86 19.17 -13.91
CA ALA A 51 39.10 18.30 -13.06
C ALA A 51 38.65 19.00 -11.76
N ASP A 52 39.42 19.94 -11.24
CA ASP A 52 39.05 20.72 -10.05
C ASP A 52 37.98 21.76 -10.37
N ARG A 53 38.08 22.37 -11.54
CA ARG A 53 37.02 23.26 -12.04
C ARG A 53 35.72 22.53 -12.29
N PHE A 54 35.79 21.33 -12.84
CA PHE A 54 34.61 20.48 -13.04
C PHE A 54 33.90 20.12 -11.72
N ARG A 55 34.67 19.71 -10.68
CA ARG A 55 34.17 19.45 -9.34
C ARG A 55 33.50 20.69 -8.71
N ARG A 56 34.13 21.86 -8.85
CA ARG A 56 33.58 23.13 -8.35
C ARG A 56 32.27 23.50 -9.02
N VAL A 57 32.12 23.31 -10.31
CA VAL A 57 30.85 23.56 -11.06
C VAL A 57 29.74 22.67 -10.57
N ILE A 58 30.00 21.38 -10.32
CA ILE A 58 28.98 20.45 -9.78
C ILE A 58 28.58 20.84 -8.36
N ALA A 59 29.54 21.17 -7.50
CA ALA A 59 29.29 21.60 -6.13
C ALA A 59 28.47 22.91 -6.10
N ALA A 60 28.80 23.88 -6.91
CA ALA A 60 28.08 25.14 -7.07
C ALA A 60 26.64 24.94 -7.50
N TYR A 61 26.40 24.08 -8.49
CA TYR A 61 25.04 23.78 -8.94
C TYR A 61 24.19 23.13 -7.85
N ARG A 62 24.74 22.15 -7.11
CA ARG A 62 24.06 21.51 -5.98
C ARG A 62 23.71 22.52 -4.87
N LEU A 63 24.64 23.43 -4.56
CA LEU A 63 24.45 24.44 -3.53
C LEU A 63 23.36 25.43 -3.92
N VAL A 64 23.34 25.90 -5.15
CA VAL A 64 22.31 26.81 -5.66
C VAL A 64 20.94 26.09 -5.71
N GLN A 65 20.90 24.80 -6.07
CA GLN A 65 19.66 24.01 -6.03
C GLN A 65 19.13 23.83 -4.59
N ALA A 66 20.02 23.64 -3.61
CA ALA A 66 19.63 23.48 -2.22
C ALA A 66 19.18 24.80 -1.57
N TYR A 67 19.70 25.94 -2.04
CA TYR A 67 19.47 27.27 -1.47
C TYR A 67 18.37 28.06 -2.17
N ARG A 68 17.44 27.49 -2.86
CA ARG A 68 16.33 28.27 -3.42
C ARG A 68 15.54 28.92 -2.28
N PRO A 69 15.63 30.25 -2.03
CA PRO A 69 14.77 30.96 -1.11
C PRO A 69 13.39 31.02 -1.78
N GLY A 70 12.49 30.14 -1.41
CA GLY A 70 11.12 30.08 -1.95
C GLY A 70 10.61 28.69 -2.25
N ASP A 71 11.44 27.65 -2.25
CA ASP A 71 10.98 26.27 -2.23
C ASP A 71 10.78 25.81 -0.77
N ALA A 72 9.85 26.46 -0.08
CA ALA A 72 9.03 25.73 0.86
C ALA A 72 8.38 24.59 0.06
N ALA A 73 8.85 23.36 0.22
CA ALA A 73 8.40 22.11 -0.37
C ALA A 73 8.12 22.21 -1.90
N PRO A 74 8.59 21.27 -2.73
CA PRO A 74 8.32 21.36 -4.16
C PRO A 74 6.83 21.62 -4.35
N ARG A 75 6.47 22.81 -4.79
CA ARG A 75 5.17 23.02 -5.43
C ARG A 75 5.21 22.12 -6.64
N THR A 76 4.72 20.90 -6.47
CA THR A 76 4.25 20.11 -7.59
C THR A 76 3.45 21.06 -8.47
N PRO A 77 3.78 21.25 -9.75
CA PRO A 77 2.96 22.04 -10.63
C PRO A 77 1.53 21.55 -10.42
N ASP A 78 0.59 22.47 -10.28
CA ASP A 78 -0.83 22.29 -9.92
C ASP A 78 -1.38 20.99 -10.53
N ARG A 79 -0.97 19.88 -9.96
CA ARG A 79 -1.51 18.57 -10.24
C ARG A 79 -2.89 18.65 -9.64
N PRO A 80 -3.94 18.57 -10.45
CA PRO A 80 -5.29 18.66 -9.93
C PRO A 80 -5.34 17.80 -8.68
N ALA A 81 -5.70 18.40 -7.55
CA ALA A 81 -5.63 17.79 -6.22
C ALA A 81 -6.18 16.38 -6.36
N ALA A 82 -5.35 15.37 -6.03
CA ALA A 82 -5.74 13.98 -6.21
C ALA A 82 -7.11 13.81 -5.55
N PRO A 83 -8.07 13.16 -6.23
CA PRO A 83 -9.41 13.04 -5.69
C PRO A 83 -9.32 12.44 -4.28
N PRO A 84 -10.08 12.95 -3.31
CA PRO A 84 -10.04 12.42 -1.96
C PRO A 84 -10.39 10.93 -1.98
N VAL A 85 -9.66 10.16 -1.16
CA VAL A 85 -9.74 8.70 -1.15
C VAL A 85 -10.71 8.24 -0.07
N LEU A 86 -11.71 7.45 -0.47
CA LEU A 86 -12.59 6.72 0.43
C LEU A 86 -11.94 5.36 0.75
N SER A 87 -11.40 5.22 1.95
CA SER A 87 -10.82 3.95 2.41
C SER A 87 -11.91 3.06 3.01
N LEU A 88 -12.01 1.83 2.54
CA LEU A 88 -12.95 0.81 2.99
C LEU A 88 -12.19 -0.40 3.55
N SER A 89 -12.76 -1.08 4.54
CA SER A 89 -12.35 -2.45 4.87
C SER A 89 -12.98 -3.46 3.89
N PRO A 90 -12.45 -4.69 3.78
CA PRO A 90 -13.07 -5.73 2.96
C PRO A 90 -14.52 -6.01 3.34
N LEU A 91 -14.84 -6.07 4.62
CA LEU A 91 -16.20 -6.28 5.12
C LEU A 91 -17.13 -5.11 4.77
N GLN A 92 -16.64 -3.88 4.85
CA GLN A 92 -17.39 -2.70 4.44
C GLN A 92 -17.67 -2.69 2.93
N ALA A 93 -16.73 -3.18 2.14
CA ALA A 93 -16.92 -3.31 0.70
C ALA A 93 -17.93 -4.42 0.34
N VAL A 94 -18.00 -5.50 1.13
CA VAL A 94 -18.98 -6.58 0.96
C VAL A 94 -20.37 -6.13 1.37
N ALA A 95 -20.54 -5.60 2.56
CA ALA A 95 -21.85 -5.29 3.15
C ALA A 95 -22.37 -3.90 2.77
N GLY A 96 -21.49 -3.01 2.31
CA GLY A 96 -21.74 -1.58 2.27
C GLY A 96 -21.60 -0.96 3.66
N ALA A 97 -21.34 0.34 3.72
CA ALA A 97 -21.15 1.04 4.99
C ALA A 97 -21.49 2.53 4.88
N LYS A 98 -21.84 3.13 6.02
CA LYS A 98 -21.86 4.59 6.18
C LYS A 98 -20.55 5.01 6.84
N ILE A 99 -19.76 5.83 6.17
CA ILE A 99 -18.41 6.20 6.59
C ILE A 99 -18.33 7.71 6.74
N ASP A 100 -17.78 8.15 7.84
CA ASP A 100 -17.51 9.57 8.06
C ASP A 100 -16.14 9.92 7.46
N LEU A 101 -16.16 10.65 6.34
CA LEU A 101 -14.97 11.08 5.62
C LEU A 101 -14.60 12.50 6.04
N ARG A 102 -13.35 12.68 6.50
CA ARG A 102 -12.82 13.97 6.87
C ARG A 102 -12.17 14.66 5.68
N LEU A 103 -12.69 15.81 5.30
CA LEU A 103 -12.19 16.65 4.21
C LEU A 103 -11.78 18.02 4.77
N GLY A 104 -10.50 18.15 5.11
CA GLY A 104 -10.03 19.35 5.82
C GLY A 104 -10.72 19.50 7.18
N ALA A 105 -11.43 20.63 7.38
CA ALA A 105 -12.17 20.92 8.60
C ALA A 105 -13.60 20.32 8.63
N ARG A 106 -14.08 19.75 7.52
CA ARG A 106 -15.45 19.21 7.41
C ARG A 106 -15.44 17.68 7.50
N THR A 107 -16.44 17.12 8.16
CA THR A 107 -16.74 15.69 8.15
C THR A 107 -18.03 15.45 7.37
N ILE A 108 -17.96 14.59 6.37
CA ILE A 108 -19.10 14.27 5.50
C ILE A 108 -19.39 12.77 5.64
N ARG A 109 -20.66 12.44 5.89
CA ARG A 109 -21.10 11.05 5.94
C ARG A 109 -21.38 10.53 4.53
N VAL A 110 -20.60 9.54 4.13
CA VAL A 110 -20.68 8.91 2.80
C VAL A 110 -21.32 7.53 2.94
N ALA A 111 -22.37 7.27 2.17
CA ALA A 111 -22.94 5.94 2.04
C ALA A 111 -22.20 5.19 0.94
N ALA A 112 -21.39 4.22 1.31
CA ALA A 112 -20.71 3.31 0.39
C ALA A 112 -21.63 2.12 0.10
N PRO A 113 -22.12 1.95 -1.13
CA PRO A 113 -22.94 0.78 -1.48
C PRO A 113 -22.09 -0.49 -1.48
N PRO A 114 -22.71 -1.67 -1.29
CA PRO A 114 -22.02 -2.95 -1.36
C PRO A 114 -21.43 -3.20 -2.75
N GLY A 115 -20.33 -3.94 -2.79
CA GLY A 115 -19.66 -4.32 -4.04
C GLY A 115 -18.83 -3.23 -4.68
N LEU A 116 -18.44 -2.18 -3.94
CA LEU A 116 -17.42 -1.23 -4.40
C LEU A 116 -16.07 -1.91 -4.52
N ARG A 117 -15.29 -1.49 -5.50
CA ARG A 117 -13.97 -2.04 -5.81
C ARG A 117 -12.88 -0.97 -5.72
N THR A 118 -11.68 -1.39 -5.41
CA THR A 118 -10.53 -0.48 -5.48
C THR A 118 -10.37 0.08 -6.89
N GLY A 119 -10.18 1.40 -6.99
CA GLY A 119 -10.06 2.13 -8.25
C GLY A 119 -11.37 2.62 -8.82
N GLU A 120 -12.53 2.22 -8.27
CA GLU A 120 -13.80 2.82 -8.65
C GLU A 120 -13.92 4.25 -8.11
N THR A 121 -14.75 5.06 -8.76
CA THR A 121 -15.04 6.41 -8.33
C THR A 121 -16.48 6.49 -7.82
N LEU A 122 -16.64 6.96 -6.59
CA LEU A 122 -17.95 7.24 -6.00
C LEU A 122 -18.25 8.74 -6.11
N ARG A 123 -19.37 9.09 -6.77
CA ARG A 123 -19.85 10.46 -6.88
C ARG A 123 -20.72 10.82 -5.68
N LEU A 124 -20.31 11.81 -4.93
CA LEU A 124 -21.07 12.39 -3.83
C LEU A 124 -21.65 13.73 -4.27
N ARG A 125 -22.97 13.77 -4.47
CA ARG A 125 -23.66 14.99 -4.90
C ARG A 125 -23.58 16.07 -3.84
N GLY A 126 -23.17 17.28 -4.23
CA GLY A 126 -23.06 18.43 -3.33
C GLY A 126 -21.99 18.23 -2.23
N GLY A 127 -21.04 17.31 -2.39
CA GLY A 127 -20.05 16.97 -1.38
C GLY A 127 -18.87 17.96 -1.29
N ALA A 128 -18.62 18.73 -2.32
CA ALA A 128 -17.57 19.74 -2.33
C ALA A 128 -17.92 20.96 -1.48
N ALA A 129 -16.92 21.76 -1.12
CA ALA A 129 -17.11 22.92 -0.26
C ALA A 129 -17.96 24.04 -0.91
N ASP A 130 -17.90 24.11 -2.21
CA ASP A 130 -18.67 25.04 -3.08
C ASP A 130 -20.06 24.52 -3.48
N GLY A 131 -20.46 23.34 -2.95
CA GLY A 131 -21.73 22.69 -3.30
C GLY A 131 -21.69 21.87 -4.58
N ALA A 132 -20.54 21.79 -5.26
CA ALA A 132 -20.36 20.92 -6.42
C ALA A 132 -20.29 19.44 -5.99
N ASP A 133 -20.36 18.56 -6.99
CA ASP A 133 -20.22 17.13 -6.78
C ASP A 133 -18.77 16.76 -6.47
N LEU A 134 -18.59 15.88 -5.48
CA LEU A 134 -17.28 15.38 -5.10
C LEU A 134 -17.09 13.96 -5.63
N LEU A 135 -15.97 13.74 -6.33
CA LEU A 135 -15.55 12.43 -6.80
C LEU A 135 -14.57 11.83 -5.79
N LEU A 136 -14.91 10.67 -5.26
CA LEU A 136 -14.12 9.93 -4.27
C LEU A 136 -13.51 8.70 -4.93
N ALA A 137 -12.17 8.59 -4.91
CA ALA A 137 -11.51 7.36 -5.32
C ALA A 137 -11.65 6.30 -4.22
N VAL A 138 -12.11 5.11 -4.57
CA VAL A 138 -12.30 4.00 -3.62
C VAL A 138 -11.00 3.21 -3.46
N LEU A 139 -10.59 2.96 -2.22
CA LEU A 139 -9.46 2.11 -1.88
C LEU A 139 -9.88 1.13 -0.78
N ILE A 140 -9.83 -0.18 -1.08
CA ILE A 140 -10.07 -1.22 -0.08
C ILE A 140 -8.73 -1.60 0.53
N ARG A 141 -8.62 -1.46 1.86
CA ARG A 141 -7.40 -1.81 2.61
C ARG A 141 -7.59 -3.14 3.32
N PRO A 142 -6.57 -4.01 3.32
CA PRO A 142 -6.61 -5.23 4.11
C PRO A 142 -6.88 -4.91 5.58
N GLN A 143 -7.77 -5.68 6.18
CA GLN A 143 -8.15 -5.55 7.58
C GLN A 143 -8.65 -6.90 8.12
N ASP A 144 -8.40 -7.18 9.41
CA ASP A 144 -8.87 -8.39 10.11
C ASP A 144 -8.50 -9.71 9.39
N GLY A 145 -7.30 -9.77 8.82
CA GLY A 145 -6.83 -10.95 8.08
C GLY A 145 -7.47 -11.13 6.69
N LEU A 146 -8.38 -10.23 6.29
CA LEU A 146 -9.01 -10.23 4.97
C LEU A 146 -8.34 -9.24 4.04
N SER A 147 -8.17 -9.62 2.79
CA SER A 147 -7.71 -8.75 1.70
C SER A 147 -8.57 -8.94 0.46
N VAL A 148 -8.57 -7.95 -0.43
CA VAL A 148 -9.35 -7.97 -1.67
C VAL A 148 -8.40 -7.83 -2.84
N LEU A 149 -8.56 -8.67 -3.84
CA LEU A 149 -7.89 -8.56 -5.13
C LEU A 149 -8.89 -8.79 -6.26
N GLY A 150 -9.16 -7.73 -7.03
CA GLY A 150 -10.24 -7.76 -8.02
C GLY A 150 -11.61 -7.87 -7.37
N ASP A 151 -12.31 -8.96 -7.65
CA ASP A 151 -13.64 -9.26 -7.11
C ASP A 151 -13.58 -10.25 -5.93
N ASP A 152 -12.41 -10.87 -5.72
CA ASP A 152 -12.21 -11.96 -4.77
C ASP A 152 -11.66 -11.49 -3.43
N LEU A 153 -12.06 -12.19 -2.37
CA LEU A 153 -11.50 -12.05 -1.03
C LEU A 153 -10.45 -13.13 -0.78
N PHE A 154 -9.47 -12.79 0.05
CA PHE A 154 -8.40 -13.68 0.47
C PHE A 154 -8.24 -13.62 1.98
N MET A 155 -8.08 -14.80 2.59
CA MET A 155 -7.75 -14.93 4.01
C MET A 155 -6.85 -16.14 4.25
N SER A 156 -6.16 -16.13 5.38
CA SER A 156 -5.44 -17.30 5.89
C SER A 156 -6.22 -17.92 7.04
N TRP A 157 -6.23 -19.26 7.10
CA TRP A 157 -6.91 -20.00 8.15
C TRP A 157 -5.95 -21.00 8.81
N PRO A 158 -5.74 -20.91 10.13
CA PRO A 158 -4.90 -21.87 10.84
C PRO A 158 -5.58 -23.24 10.81
N THR A 159 -4.82 -24.27 10.43
CA THR A 159 -5.34 -25.62 10.27
C THR A 159 -4.33 -26.60 10.90
N PRO A 160 -4.78 -27.58 11.69
CA PRO A 160 -3.91 -28.61 12.24
C PRO A 160 -3.08 -29.28 11.15
N GLN A 161 -1.78 -29.40 11.38
CA GLN A 161 -0.85 -29.99 10.41
C GLN A 161 -1.27 -31.41 9.99
N ARG A 162 -1.81 -32.17 10.93
CA ARG A 162 -2.36 -33.51 10.68
C ARG A 162 -3.46 -33.51 9.61
N LEU A 163 -4.40 -32.56 9.71
CA LEU A 163 -5.47 -32.41 8.71
C LEU A 163 -4.94 -32.03 7.34
N LEU A 164 -3.85 -31.27 7.26
CA LEU A 164 -3.19 -30.94 5.98
C LEU A 164 -2.51 -32.15 5.34
N GLN A 165 -2.02 -33.11 6.15
CA GLN A 165 -1.32 -34.31 5.69
C GLN A 165 -2.28 -35.47 5.41
N GLU A 166 -3.17 -35.77 6.34
CA GLU A 166 -4.07 -36.91 6.26
C GLU A 166 -5.35 -36.59 5.49
N GLY A 167 -5.63 -35.32 5.28
CA GLY A 167 -6.90 -34.87 4.73
C GLY A 167 -8.01 -34.87 5.79
N GLY A 168 -9.21 -34.46 5.38
CA GLY A 168 -10.37 -34.46 6.26
C GLY A 168 -11.23 -33.22 6.10
N ARG A 169 -12.20 -33.10 7.00
CA ARG A 169 -13.12 -31.96 7.04
C ARG A 169 -12.51 -30.83 7.87
N VAL A 170 -12.46 -29.64 7.28
CA VAL A 170 -12.07 -28.41 7.97
C VAL A 170 -13.27 -27.47 8.06
N GLU A 171 -13.46 -26.85 9.20
CA GLU A 171 -14.45 -25.79 9.43
C GLU A 171 -13.73 -24.45 9.43
N ILE A 172 -14.27 -23.52 8.67
CA ILE A 172 -13.66 -22.21 8.40
C ILE A 172 -14.70 -21.15 8.77
N ASP A 173 -14.37 -20.28 9.71
CA ASP A 173 -15.22 -19.15 10.04
C ASP A 173 -14.99 -18.03 9.03
N THR A 174 -16.06 -17.70 8.32
CA THR A 174 -16.07 -16.65 7.31
C THR A 174 -16.98 -15.50 7.72
N HIS A 175 -16.88 -14.37 7.04
CA HIS A 175 -17.79 -13.24 7.25
C HIS A 175 -19.27 -13.56 7.00
N ALA A 176 -19.56 -14.67 6.32
CA ALA A 176 -20.92 -15.16 6.05
C ALA A 176 -21.28 -16.42 6.86
N GLY A 177 -20.61 -16.61 8.00
CA GLY A 177 -20.77 -17.77 8.88
C GLY A 177 -19.78 -18.89 8.60
N THR A 178 -19.84 -19.93 9.42
CA THR A 178 -18.95 -21.10 9.33
C THR A 178 -19.24 -21.90 8.06
N ARG A 179 -18.19 -22.28 7.34
CA ARG A 179 -18.24 -23.13 6.14
C ARG A 179 -17.35 -24.35 6.35
N SER A 180 -17.81 -25.50 5.88
CA SER A 180 -17.00 -26.72 5.90
C SER A 180 -16.48 -27.04 4.50
N ALA A 181 -15.24 -27.51 4.44
CA ALA A 181 -14.60 -27.98 3.23
C ALA A 181 -13.83 -29.28 3.48
N TRP A 182 -13.61 -30.08 2.44
CA TRP A 182 -12.81 -31.27 2.51
C TRP A 182 -11.42 -31.01 1.95
N ILE A 183 -10.41 -31.44 2.69
CA ILE A 183 -9.02 -31.45 2.26
C ILE A 183 -8.69 -32.85 1.79
N THR A 184 -8.21 -32.98 0.56
CA THR A 184 -7.62 -34.23 0.05
C THR A 184 -6.20 -34.38 0.57
N PRO A 185 -5.78 -35.59 1.01
CA PRO A 185 -4.40 -35.80 1.44
C PRO A 185 -3.40 -35.54 0.30
N ASP A 186 -2.14 -35.37 0.63
CA ASP A 186 -1.01 -35.16 -0.29
C ASP A 186 -1.14 -33.98 -1.27
N ARG A 187 -1.88 -32.96 -0.89
CA ARG A 187 -1.96 -31.76 -1.71
C ARG A 187 -0.75 -30.87 -1.50
N ALA A 188 -0.11 -30.48 -2.61
CA ALA A 188 1.05 -29.59 -2.56
C ALA A 188 0.71 -28.27 -1.80
N ALA A 189 1.57 -27.90 -0.88
CA ALA A 189 1.43 -26.62 -0.16
C ALA A 189 1.74 -25.44 -1.11
N PRO A 190 1.05 -24.29 -0.94
CA PRO A 190 0.01 -23.98 0.05
C PRO A 190 -1.38 -24.52 -0.37
N VAL A 191 -2.06 -25.19 0.54
CA VAL A 191 -3.43 -25.66 0.31
C VAL A 191 -4.38 -24.47 0.30
N ARG A 192 -5.08 -24.28 -0.81
CA ARG A 192 -6.03 -23.18 -0.99
C ARG A 192 -7.42 -23.73 -1.32
N ILE A 193 -8.41 -23.23 -0.59
CA ILE A 193 -9.82 -23.58 -0.76
C ILE A 193 -10.56 -22.40 -1.35
N ARG A 194 -11.38 -22.64 -2.38
CA ARG A 194 -12.26 -21.62 -2.96
C ARG A 194 -13.67 -21.81 -2.46
N LEU A 195 -14.18 -20.84 -1.73
CA LEU A 195 -15.58 -20.75 -1.31
C LEU A 195 -16.33 -19.84 -2.29
N LYS A 196 -17.27 -20.40 -3.04
CA LYS A 196 -17.95 -19.69 -4.12
C LYS A 196 -18.88 -18.60 -3.56
N ASN A 197 -18.94 -17.46 -4.28
CA ASN A 197 -19.85 -16.34 -4.02
C ASN A 197 -19.68 -15.68 -2.63
N LEU A 198 -18.53 -15.84 -2.01
CA LEU A 198 -18.15 -15.20 -0.74
C LEU A 198 -17.10 -14.09 -0.93
N GLY A 199 -16.95 -13.58 -2.14
CA GLY A 199 -16.17 -12.39 -2.48
C GLY A 199 -17.00 -11.12 -2.43
N LEU A 200 -16.58 -10.11 -3.19
CA LEU A 200 -17.39 -8.89 -3.35
C LEU A 200 -18.72 -9.24 -4.05
N PRO A 201 -19.84 -8.66 -3.63
CA PRO A 201 -21.13 -8.94 -4.26
C PRO A 201 -21.18 -8.45 -5.70
N ALA A 202 -22.09 -9.04 -6.47
CA ALA A 202 -22.36 -8.63 -7.84
C ALA A 202 -22.73 -7.14 -7.91
N ARG A 203 -22.20 -6.45 -8.91
CA ARG A 203 -22.50 -5.04 -9.12
C ARG A 203 -22.44 -4.67 -10.61
N GLY A 204 -23.54 -4.12 -11.11
CA GLY A 204 -23.68 -3.85 -12.54
C GLY A 204 -23.56 -5.14 -13.36
N SER A 205 -22.67 -5.17 -14.33
CA SER A 205 -22.37 -6.35 -15.16
C SER A 205 -21.38 -7.33 -14.54
N ARG A 206 -20.82 -7.03 -13.37
CA ARG A 206 -19.81 -7.87 -12.72
C ARG A 206 -20.45 -8.94 -11.84
N PRO A 207 -20.06 -10.21 -11.98
CA PRO A 207 -20.55 -11.29 -11.12
C PRO A 207 -20.01 -11.17 -9.70
N PRO A 208 -20.57 -11.92 -8.73
CA PRO A 208 -20.04 -12.00 -7.39
C PRO A 208 -18.66 -12.71 -7.40
N GLY A 209 -17.74 -12.21 -6.58
CA GLY A 209 -16.44 -12.84 -6.37
C GLY A 209 -16.49 -14.05 -5.45
N HIS A 210 -15.32 -14.62 -5.17
CA HIS A 210 -15.14 -15.79 -4.33
C HIS A 210 -14.27 -15.45 -3.12
N LEU A 211 -14.32 -16.29 -2.09
CA LEU A 211 -13.35 -16.23 -0.99
C LEU A 211 -12.33 -17.35 -1.17
N PHE A 212 -11.06 -16.99 -1.23
CA PHE A 212 -9.94 -17.90 -1.25
C PHE A 212 -9.32 -17.98 0.14
N VAL A 213 -9.37 -19.16 0.72
CA VAL A 213 -8.82 -19.43 2.04
C VAL A 213 -7.54 -20.23 1.88
N THR A 214 -6.43 -19.66 2.32
CA THR A 214 -5.14 -20.35 2.36
C THR A 214 -5.00 -21.02 3.73
N LEU A 215 -4.90 -22.34 3.75
CA LEU A 215 -4.70 -23.09 4.98
C LEU A 215 -3.25 -23.01 5.40
N THR A 216 -3.01 -22.51 6.61
CA THR A 216 -1.66 -22.39 7.21
C THR A 216 -1.51 -23.42 8.32
N PRO A 217 -0.40 -24.19 8.37
CA PRO A 217 -0.19 -25.16 9.44
C PRO A 217 -0.15 -24.43 10.78
N SER A 218 -0.94 -24.91 11.73
CA SER A 218 -0.91 -24.50 13.11
C SER A 218 -0.37 -25.63 13.96
N SER A 219 0.44 -25.29 14.99
CA SER A 219 0.81 -26.24 16.01
C SER A 219 -0.47 -26.65 16.76
N GLU A 220 -0.78 -27.94 16.72
CA GLU A 220 -1.91 -28.48 17.46
C GLU A 220 -1.73 -28.25 18.96
N THR A 221 -2.54 -27.38 19.52
CA THR A 221 -2.97 -27.56 20.90
C THR A 221 -4.06 -28.62 20.88
N ARG A 222 -3.71 -29.88 21.16
CA ARG A 222 -4.71 -30.92 21.33
C ARG A 222 -5.72 -30.42 22.35
N SER A 223 -7.01 -30.53 22.02
CA SER A 223 -8.01 -30.24 23.03
C SER A 223 -7.89 -31.29 24.14
N PRO A 224 -8.13 -30.96 25.42
CA PRO A 224 -8.13 -31.93 26.49
C PRO A 224 -9.01 -33.15 26.19
N ALA A 225 -10.05 -32.99 25.41
CA ALA A 225 -10.93 -34.08 24.97
C ALA A 225 -10.24 -35.02 23.95
N GLU A 226 -9.44 -34.47 23.03
CA GLU A 226 -8.68 -35.27 22.06
C GLU A 226 -7.52 -36.02 22.73
N ASP A 227 -6.87 -35.44 23.75
CA ASP A 227 -5.88 -36.11 24.54
C ASP A 227 -6.47 -37.28 25.35
N LEU A 228 -7.67 -37.12 25.92
CA LEU A 228 -8.43 -38.17 26.57
C LEU A 228 -8.84 -39.26 25.59
N LEU A 229 -9.33 -38.91 24.39
CA LEU A 229 -9.66 -39.88 23.34
C LEU A 229 -8.41 -40.64 22.86
N ALA A 230 -7.29 -39.97 22.68
CA ALA A 230 -6.03 -40.60 22.29
C ALA A 230 -5.49 -41.53 23.39
N GLN A 231 -5.62 -41.15 24.66
CA GLN A 231 -5.29 -42.03 25.82
C GLN A 231 -6.22 -43.24 25.87
N PHE A 232 -7.54 -43.02 25.65
CA PHE A 232 -8.52 -44.10 25.62
C PHE A 232 -8.24 -45.10 24.50
N THR A 233 -7.96 -44.59 23.29
CA THR A 233 -7.64 -45.42 22.13
C THR A 233 -6.34 -46.24 22.38
N ARG A 234 -5.29 -45.63 22.98
CA ARG A 234 -4.08 -46.36 23.35
C ARG A 234 -4.32 -47.42 24.40
N ALA A 235 -5.19 -47.14 25.38
CA ALA A 235 -5.50 -48.10 26.44
C ALA A 235 -6.36 -49.28 25.93
N TRP A 236 -7.18 -49.04 24.90
CA TRP A 236 -8.13 -50.03 24.39
C TRP A 236 -7.75 -50.66 23.04
N THR A 237 -6.71 -50.17 22.36
CA THR A 237 -6.16 -50.92 21.22
C THR A 237 -5.16 -51.93 21.73
N PRO A 238 -5.51 -53.24 21.87
CA PRO A 238 -4.59 -54.20 22.36
C PRO A 238 -3.53 -54.51 21.32
N GLU A 239 -2.31 -54.01 21.51
CA GLU A 239 -1.12 -54.50 20.83
C GLU A 239 -0.81 -56.00 21.18
N ARG A 240 -1.81 -56.72 21.68
CA ARG A 240 -1.67 -58.11 22.13
C ARG A 240 -2.45 -59.14 21.31
N LEU A 241 -2.49 -58.97 20.00
CA LEU A 241 -2.94 -60.06 19.12
C LEU A 241 -1.96 -60.32 17.98
N ALA A 242 -0.66 -60.24 18.25
CA ALA A 242 0.38 -60.77 17.35
C ALA A 242 1.42 -61.46 18.21
N ALA A 243 1.10 -62.68 18.62
CA ALA A 243 2.03 -63.72 19.04
C ALA A 243 1.49 -65.08 18.62
#